data_4da860fd52769500bec81cc65f856f72
#
_entry.id   4da860fd52769500bec81cc65f856f72
#
_cell.length_a   1.000
_cell.length_b   1.000
_cell.length_c   1.000
_cell.angle_alpha   90.00
_cell.angle_beta   90.00
_cell.angle_gamma   90.00
#
_symmetry.space_group_name_H-M   'P 1'
#
loop_
_entity.id
_entity.type
_entity.pdbx_description
1 polymer ?
#
loop_
_entity_poly.entity_id
_entity_poly.type
_entity_poly.pdbx_seq_one_letter_code
_entity_poly.pdbx_strand_id
1 'polypeptide(L)'
;MAARDGDFSFEVVEGWGQGAGGRVFGGVTPAVATDSSDNVYIARRDPPAILVYDREGNFLSTLGEDLFKNPHSVWFNEQDQMYVADVDDHTVRKLDTDGQVLQTLGTADAVGAPGQPFNGPTWAVEAPWGDIYVSDGYGQFRVHRFSADGTLLQSWGEEGTGPGQFALPHGIRVDSRGRVLVLDRTNRRMQIFDAEGTYQGEWSDLDGPNDLYIDGDDNVYMAEGRYRISVFDLNGNLLARWGEQGDAPGQFANGPHGLWLDSHGDLYVAEVPFLDNRLQKFARV
;
A
#
# COMPACT_ATOMS: atom_id res chain seq x y z
N MET A 1 0.73 21.38 10.82
CA MET A 1 0.98 22.37 9.74
C MET A 1 0.07 21.99 8.60
N ALA A 2 -0.59 22.91 7.93
CA ALA A 2 -1.46 22.58 6.80
C ALA A 2 -0.61 22.38 5.54
N ALA A 3 -0.82 21.26 4.85
CA ALA A 3 -0.34 21.11 3.49
C ALA A 3 -1.30 21.89 2.58
N ARG A 4 -0.82 22.87 1.86
CA ARG A 4 -1.63 23.68 0.95
C ARG A 4 -0.96 23.76 -0.41
N ASP A 5 -1.58 23.09 -1.37
CA ASP A 5 -1.19 23.24 -2.77
C ASP A 5 -2.44 23.05 -3.64
N GLY A 6 -3.05 24.18 -4.01
CA GLY A 6 -4.28 24.21 -4.80
C GLY A 6 -5.46 23.51 -4.10
N ASP A 7 -6.08 22.57 -4.82
CA ASP A 7 -7.24 21.79 -4.36
C ASP A 7 -6.89 20.65 -3.38
N PHE A 8 -5.59 20.43 -3.11
CA PHE A 8 -5.06 19.38 -2.24
C PHE A 8 -4.58 19.98 -0.91
N SER A 9 -5.52 20.41 -0.08
CA SER A 9 -5.22 21.00 1.21
C SER A 9 -5.58 20.04 2.34
N PHE A 10 -4.63 19.84 3.28
CA PHE A 10 -4.78 18.91 4.38
C PHE A 10 -4.30 19.52 5.70
N GLU A 11 -4.99 19.19 6.79
CA GLU A 11 -4.57 19.55 8.16
C GLU A 11 -4.38 18.28 8.98
N VAL A 12 -3.23 18.14 9.67
CA VAL A 12 -2.97 16.99 10.52
C VAL A 12 -3.96 16.92 11.68
N VAL A 13 -4.52 15.74 11.93
CA VAL A 13 -5.39 15.46 13.08
C VAL A 13 -4.51 14.97 14.22
N GLU A 14 -4.14 15.89 15.11
CA GLU A 14 -3.27 15.57 16.24
C GLU A 14 -3.94 14.58 17.20
N GLY A 15 -3.18 13.56 17.62
CA GLY A 15 -3.63 12.57 18.59
C GLY A 15 -4.60 11.52 18.04
N TRP A 16 -4.82 11.47 16.73
CA TRP A 16 -5.61 10.39 16.13
C TRP A 16 -5.05 9.00 16.49
N GLY A 17 -5.92 8.05 16.86
CA GLY A 17 -5.54 6.68 17.23
C GLY A 17 -4.86 6.55 18.62
N GLN A 18 -4.68 7.64 19.35
CA GLN A 18 -4.12 7.64 20.71
C GLN A 18 -5.20 7.51 21.81
N GLY A 19 -6.36 6.93 21.48
CA GLY A 19 -7.54 6.86 22.34
C GLY A 19 -7.27 6.35 23.77
N ALA A 20 -8.30 6.42 24.63
CA ALA A 20 -8.33 6.15 26.09
C ALA A 20 -7.82 4.76 26.53
N GLY A 21 -6.65 4.39 26.19
CA GLY A 21 -5.95 3.17 26.53
C GLY A 21 -4.46 3.25 26.25
N GLY A 22 -3.99 4.40 25.71
CA GLY A 22 -2.57 4.66 25.51
C GLY A 22 -1.86 3.61 24.65
N ARG A 23 -2.60 2.89 23.81
CA ARG A 23 -1.97 2.01 22.84
C ARG A 23 -1.44 2.88 21.71
N VAL A 24 -0.20 3.28 21.85
CA VAL A 24 0.64 3.64 20.72
C VAL A 24 0.61 2.43 19.79
N PHE A 25 0.57 2.65 18.48
CA PHE A 25 0.67 1.60 17.46
C PHE A 25 1.98 0.80 17.60
N GLY A 26 2.30 0.16 18.66
CA GLY A 26 3.57 -0.52 18.87
C GLY A 26 3.94 -1.43 17.67
N GLY A 27 5.21 -1.50 17.31
CA GLY A 27 5.69 -2.28 16.16
C GLY A 27 5.72 -1.48 14.84
N VAL A 28 6.28 -2.04 13.77
CA VAL A 28 6.38 -1.40 12.44
C VAL A 28 5.03 -1.43 11.74
N THR A 29 4.52 -0.27 11.30
CA THR A 29 3.24 -0.10 10.61
C THR A 29 3.44 0.20 9.12
N PRO A 30 3.56 -0.82 8.26
CA PRO A 30 3.90 -0.60 6.86
C PRO A 30 2.74 -0.08 6.01
N ALA A 31 1.50 -0.36 6.38
CA ALA A 31 0.35 -0.02 5.54
C ALA A 31 -0.90 0.31 6.36
N VAL A 32 -1.79 1.05 5.72
CA VAL A 32 -3.11 1.42 6.21
C VAL A 32 -4.10 1.34 5.06
N ALA A 33 -5.34 0.95 5.35
CA ALA A 33 -6.48 1.01 4.43
C ALA A 33 -7.78 1.20 5.20
N THR A 34 -8.86 1.59 4.53
CA THR A 34 -10.20 1.63 5.14
C THR A 34 -11.16 0.70 4.43
N ASP A 35 -12.14 0.18 5.17
CA ASP A 35 -13.31 -0.47 4.59
C ASP A 35 -14.36 0.58 4.14
N SER A 36 -15.48 0.12 3.57
CA SER A 36 -16.57 0.99 3.09
C SER A 36 -17.31 1.75 4.20
N SER A 37 -17.08 1.38 5.46
CA SER A 37 -17.62 2.06 6.65
C SER A 37 -16.60 3.05 7.26
N ASP A 38 -15.48 3.29 6.60
CA ASP A 38 -14.35 4.11 7.06
C ASP A 38 -13.68 3.59 8.35
N ASN A 39 -13.83 2.30 8.68
CA ASN A 39 -12.97 1.69 9.69
C ASN A 39 -11.56 1.58 9.14
N VAL A 40 -10.58 1.94 9.97
CA VAL A 40 -9.17 2.06 9.57
C VAL A 40 -8.41 0.82 10.03
N TYR A 41 -7.88 0.08 9.06
CA TYR A 41 -7.09 -1.14 9.27
C TYR A 41 -5.61 -0.82 9.12
N ILE A 42 -4.86 -1.06 10.17
CA ILE A 42 -3.43 -0.77 10.25
C ILE A 42 -2.66 -2.08 10.28
N ALA A 43 -1.92 -2.37 9.22
CA ALA A 43 -1.03 -3.53 9.20
C ALA A 43 0.18 -3.29 10.11
N ARG A 44 0.62 -4.34 10.83
CA ARG A 44 1.77 -4.30 11.74
C ARG A 44 2.63 -5.54 11.58
N ARG A 45 3.94 -5.35 11.73
CA ARG A 45 4.90 -6.47 11.71
C ARG A 45 4.99 -7.24 13.04
N ASP A 46 4.40 -6.70 14.11
CA ASP A 46 4.32 -7.36 15.41
C ASP A 46 2.88 -7.78 15.71
N PRO A 47 2.67 -8.89 16.41
CA PRO A 47 1.32 -9.33 16.81
C PRO A 47 0.62 -8.33 17.75
N PRO A 48 -0.70 -8.14 17.63
CA PRO A 48 -1.55 -8.63 16.56
C PRO A 48 -1.25 -7.92 15.23
N ALA A 49 -1.38 -8.65 14.11
CA ALA A 49 -0.93 -8.19 12.80
C ALA A 49 -1.74 -7.01 12.23
N ILE A 50 -3.00 -6.88 12.62
CA ILE A 50 -3.88 -5.81 12.16
C ILE A 50 -4.58 -5.20 13.35
N LEU A 51 -4.53 -3.86 13.46
CA LEU A 51 -5.34 -3.07 14.38
C LEU A 51 -6.48 -2.42 13.60
N VAL A 52 -7.67 -2.40 14.19
CA VAL A 52 -8.85 -1.77 13.60
C VAL A 52 -9.32 -0.63 14.51
N TYR A 53 -9.50 0.54 13.90
CA TYR A 53 -10.00 1.77 14.53
C TYR A 53 -11.21 2.26 13.77
N ASP A 54 -12.07 3.07 14.43
CA ASP A 54 -13.03 3.86 13.69
C ASP A 54 -12.35 5.11 13.07
N ARG A 55 -13.10 5.84 12.26
CA ARG A 55 -12.62 7.04 11.57
C ARG A 55 -12.15 8.13 12.55
N GLU A 56 -12.73 8.19 13.75
CA GLU A 56 -12.39 9.12 14.83
C GLU A 56 -11.14 8.71 15.61
N GLY A 57 -10.60 7.51 15.37
CA GLY A 57 -9.41 6.98 16.02
C GLY A 57 -9.68 6.23 17.33
N ASN A 58 -10.91 5.78 17.56
CA ASN A 58 -11.20 4.88 18.67
C ASN A 58 -10.86 3.45 18.27
N PHE A 59 -10.15 2.75 19.16
CA PHE A 59 -9.81 1.35 18.93
C PHE A 59 -11.06 0.46 18.96
N LEU A 60 -11.23 -0.38 17.93
CA LEU A 60 -12.34 -1.31 17.80
C LEU A 60 -11.92 -2.76 18.09
N SER A 61 -10.93 -3.27 17.38
CA SER A 61 -10.53 -4.69 17.46
C SER A 61 -9.13 -4.95 16.94
N THR A 62 -8.70 -6.21 17.02
CA THR A 62 -7.50 -6.74 16.37
C THR A 62 -7.85 -7.94 15.51
N LEU A 63 -7.12 -8.13 14.40
CA LEU A 63 -7.27 -9.28 13.52
C LEU A 63 -5.90 -9.93 13.23
N GLY A 64 -5.94 -11.18 12.76
CA GLY A 64 -4.77 -11.90 12.24
C GLY A 64 -3.76 -12.29 13.31
N GLU A 65 -4.16 -12.59 14.55
CA GLU A 65 -3.33 -12.92 15.69
C GLU A 65 -2.52 -14.15 15.34
N ASP A 66 -2.00 -14.82 14.95
CA ASP A 66 -1.19 -15.98 14.56
C ASP A 66 -1.24 -16.27 13.06
N LEU A 67 -1.80 -15.35 12.28
CA LEU A 67 -2.01 -15.58 10.85
C LEU A 67 -0.85 -15.10 9.99
N PHE A 68 -0.12 -14.10 10.44
CA PHE A 68 0.91 -13.41 9.67
C PHE A 68 2.26 -13.42 10.38
N LYS A 69 3.34 -13.41 9.59
CA LYS A 69 4.72 -13.32 10.07
C LYS A 69 5.29 -11.92 9.93
N ASN A 70 5.14 -11.33 8.74
CA ASN A 70 5.64 -10.02 8.40
C ASN A 70 4.70 -9.36 7.38
N PRO A 71 3.47 -8.99 7.78
CA PRO A 71 2.53 -8.33 6.89
C PRO A 71 3.10 -7.00 6.43
N HIS A 72 3.01 -6.77 5.12
CA HIS A 72 3.63 -5.62 4.46
C HIS A 72 2.62 -4.65 3.88
N SER A 73 1.49 -5.15 3.41
CA SER A 73 0.42 -4.34 2.83
C SER A 73 -0.95 -4.74 3.35
N VAL A 74 -1.87 -3.82 3.23
CA VAL A 74 -3.31 -4.05 3.36
C VAL A 74 -4.02 -3.25 2.28
N TRP A 75 -4.99 -3.85 1.60
CA TRP A 75 -5.79 -3.23 0.56
C TRP A 75 -7.20 -3.84 0.53
N PHE A 76 -8.24 -3.04 0.34
CA PHE A 76 -9.63 -3.49 0.26
C PHE A 76 -10.16 -3.41 -1.16
N ASN A 77 -10.95 -4.42 -1.57
CA ASN A 77 -11.78 -4.35 -2.76
C ASN A 77 -13.16 -3.73 -2.44
N GLU A 78 -13.99 -3.55 -3.47
CA GLU A 78 -15.32 -2.97 -3.34
C GLU A 78 -16.32 -3.84 -2.54
N GLN A 79 -15.99 -5.08 -2.23
CA GLN A 79 -16.79 -6.00 -1.43
C GLN A 79 -16.31 -6.09 0.03
N ASP A 80 -15.51 -5.13 0.49
CA ASP A 80 -14.87 -5.13 1.82
C ASP A 80 -14.05 -6.39 2.11
N GLN A 81 -13.42 -6.94 1.09
CA GLN A 81 -12.47 -8.03 1.26
C GLN A 81 -11.05 -7.49 1.26
N MET A 82 -10.31 -7.85 2.29
CA MET A 82 -8.98 -7.33 2.57
C MET A 82 -7.91 -8.25 1.99
N TYR A 83 -6.98 -7.70 1.22
CA TYR A 83 -5.78 -8.39 0.76
C TYR A 83 -4.59 -7.97 1.60
N VAL A 84 -3.88 -8.96 2.16
CA VAL A 84 -2.68 -8.75 2.95
C VAL A 84 -1.54 -9.54 2.36
N ALA A 85 -0.47 -8.87 1.91
CA ALA A 85 0.76 -9.52 1.50
C ALA A 85 1.67 -9.71 2.72
N ASP A 86 2.19 -10.93 2.88
CA ASP A 86 3.12 -11.30 3.95
C ASP A 86 4.47 -11.68 3.35
N VAL A 87 5.47 -10.86 3.63
CA VAL A 87 6.81 -10.98 3.05
C VAL A 87 7.50 -12.29 3.44
N ASP A 88 7.45 -12.64 4.74
CA ASP A 88 8.23 -13.74 5.29
C ASP A 88 7.47 -15.07 5.24
N ASP A 89 6.15 -15.01 5.10
CA ASP A 89 5.32 -16.19 4.88
C ASP A 89 5.16 -16.54 3.39
N HIS A 90 5.61 -15.65 2.51
CA HIS A 90 5.52 -15.79 1.05
C HIS A 90 4.11 -16.02 0.53
N THR A 91 3.13 -15.34 1.14
CA THR A 91 1.72 -15.47 0.80
C THR A 91 1.04 -14.12 0.60
N VAL A 92 -0.07 -14.14 -0.13
CA VAL A 92 -1.09 -13.10 -0.09
C VAL A 92 -2.38 -13.74 0.39
N ARG A 93 -2.96 -13.20 1.47
CA ARG A 93 -4.25 -13.69 1.99
C ARG A 93 -5.34 -12.67 1.71
N LYS A 94 -6.47 -13.18 1.25
CA LYS A 94 -7.74 -12.45 1.14
C LYS A 94 -8.57 -12.80 2.35
N LEU A 95 -9.04 -11.80 3.09
CA LEU A 95 -9.84 -11.97 4.31
C LEU A 95 -11.13 -11.15 4.22
N ASP A 96 -12.14 -11.54 5.00
CA ASP A 96 -13.26 -10.65 5.30
C ASP A 96 -12.92 -9.68 6.45
N THR A 97 -13.85 -8.78 6.78
CA THR A 97 -13.69 -7.79 7.86
C THR A 97 -13.68 -8.41 9.26
N ASP A 98 -14.12 -9.65 9.42
CA ASP A 98 -14.03 -10.42 10.67
C ASP A 98 -12.68 -11.15 10.81
N GLY A 99 -11.82 -11.08 9.78
CA GLY A 99 -10.50 -11.71 9.74
C GLY A 99 -10.51 -13.17 9.30
N GLN A 100 -11.64 -13.68 8.75
CA GLN A 100 -11.70 -15.02 8.21
C GLN A 100 -10.97 -15.07 6.86
N VAL A 101 -10.05 -16.03 6.69
CA VAL A 101 -9.34 -16.25 5.42
C VAL A 101 -10.29 -16.83 4.39
N LEU A 102 -10.50 -16.09 3.30
CA LEU A 102 -11.32 -16.47 2.15
C LEU A 102 -10.48 -17.18 1.07
N GLN A 103 -9.23 -16.73 0.88
CA GLN A 103 -8.31 -17.27 -0.12
C GLN A 103 -6.86 -17.07 0.31
N THR A 104 -5.98 -17.96 -0.11
CA THR A 104 -4.53 -17.81 0.04
C THR A 104 -3.86 -18.03 -1.31
N LEU A 105 -3.04 -17.07 -1.74
CA LEU A 105 -2.14 -17.19 -2.88
C LEU A 105 -0.72 -17.46 -2.37
N GLY A 106 0.05 -18.25 -3.07
CA GLY A 106 1.37 -18.71 -2.63
C GLY A 106 1.27 -19.93 -1.69
N THR A 107 2.39 -20.30 -1.12
CA THR A 107 2.47 -21.41 -0.17
C THR A 107 3.19 -20.95 1.09
N ALA A 108 2.53 -21.06 2.23
CA ALA A 108 3.08 -20.64 3.51
C ALA A 108 4.43 -21.31 3.78
N ASP A 109 5.40 -20.54 4.26
CA ASP A 109 6.77 -20.99 4.55
C ASP A 109 7.58 -21.49 3.35
N ALA A 110 7.12 -21.27 2.13
CA ALA A 110 7.77 -21.80 0.94
C ALA A 110 8.08 -20.69 -0.08
N VAL A 111 9.36 -20.46 -0.30
CA VAL A 111 9.84 -19.58 -1.37
C VAL A 111 9.51 -20.19 -2.71
N GLY A 112 8.81 -19.45 -3.56
CA GLY A 112 8.52 -19.83 -4.94
C GLY A 112 9.79 -19.91 -5.79
N ALA A 113 9.84 -20.88 -6.72
CA ALA A 113 10.89 -20.92 -7.73
C ALA A 113 10.82 -19.66 -8.63
N PRO A 114 11.90 -19.27 -9.32
CA PRO A 114 11.87 -18.11 -10.22
C PRO A 114 10.70 -18.15 -11.19
N GLY A 115 9.86 -17.10 -11.18
CA GLY A 115 8.64 -17.02 -11.98
C GLY A 115 7.41 -17.69 -11.38
N GLN A 116 7.55 -18.32 -10.22
CA GLN A 116 6.44 -18.87 -9.44
C GLN A 116 6.21 -17.98 -8.18
N PRO A 117 4.98 -17.80 -7.71
CA PRO A 117 4.70 -17.00 -6.51
C PRO A 117 5.03 -17.79 -5.23
N PHE A 118 5.55 -17.16 -4.17
CA PHE A 118 6.13 -15.83 -4.05
C PHE A 118 7.52 -15.94 -3.42
N ASN A 119 8.32 -14.87 -3.54
CA ASN A 119 9.56 -14.74 -2.78
C ASN A 119 9.67 -13.32 -2.17
N GLY A 120 8.76 -13.00 -1.25
CA GLY A 120 8.68 -11.71 -0.60
C GLY A 120 7.72 -10.74 -1.29
N PRO A 121 6.41 -11.07 -1.36
CA PRO A 121 5.40 -10.21 -1.98
C PRO A 121 5.25 -8.90 -1.19
N THR A 122 5.09 -7.80 -1.92
CA THR A 122 5.02 -6.46 -1.34
C THR A 122 3.60 -5.92 -1.28
N TRP A 123 2.85 -5.99 -2.37
CA TRP A 123 1.47 -5.49 -2.47
C TRP A 123 0.60 -6.39 -3.33
N ALA A 124 -0.70 -6.39 -3.05
CA ALA A 124 -1.70 -7.06 -3.87
C ALA A 124 -2.91 -6.14 -4.11
N VAL A 125 -3.51 -6.23 -5.29
CA VAL A 125 -4.72 -5.52 -5.69
C VAL A 125 -5.59 -6.40 -6.57
N GLU A 126 -6.91 -6.34 -6.38
CA GLU A 126 -7.89 -6.94 -7.28
C GLU A 126 -8.36 -5.89 -8.29
N ALA A 127 -8.32 -6.23 -9.56
CA ALA A 127 -8.83 -5.38 -10.63
C ALA A 127 -10.37 -5.44 -10.72
N PRO A 128 -11.05 -4.43 -11.29
CA PRO A 128 -12.51 -4.44 -11.44
C PRO A 128 -13.08 -5.64 -12.20
N TRP A 129 -12.28 -6.33 -13.00
CA TRP A 129 -12.66 -7.56 -13.73
C TRP A 129 -12.33 -8.85 -12.96
N GLY A 130 -11.84 -8.75 -11.71
CA GLY A 130 -11.61 -9.86 -10.79
C GLY A 130 -10.21 -10.45 -10.80
N ASP A 131 -9.32 -10.07 -11.71
CA ASP A 131 -7.93 -10.52 -11.68
C ASP A 131 -7.15 -9.88 -10.52
N ILE A 132 -6.25 -10.66 -9.92
CA ILE A 132 -5.44 -10.20 -8.80
C ILE A 132 -4.00 -9.99 -9.29
N TYR A 133 -3.46 -8.80 -9.05
CA TYR A 133 -2.08 -8.45 -9.36
C TYR A 133 -1.27 -8.32 -8.08
N VAL A 134 -0.10 -8.96 -8.05
CA VAL A 134 0.80 -8.98 -6.89
C VAL A 134 2.20 -8.58 -7.31
N SER A 135 2.76 -7.55 -6.67
CA SER A 135 4.18 -7.23 -6.78
C SER A 135 4.98 -8.13 -5.83
N ASP A 136 5.99 -8.81 -6.36
CA ASP A 136 6.88 -9.72 -5.62
C ASP A 136 8.31 -9.16 -5.67
N GLY A 137 8.56 -8.18 -4.80
CA GLY A 137 9.69 -7.27 -4.97
C GLY A 137 10.92 -7.58 -4.15
N TYR A 138 10.78 -8.23 -2.99
CA TYR A 138 11.95 -8.44 -2.12
C TYR A 138 12.86 -9.59 -2.57
N GLY A 139 12.35 -10.53 -3.37
CA GLY A 139 13.15 -11.69 -3.77
C GLY A 139 13.11 -12.07 -5.24
N GLN A 140 12.17 -11.54 -6.04
CA GLN A 140 12.01 -11.97 -7.43
C GLN A 140 11.99 -10.87 -8.50
N PHE A 141 11.78 -9.62 -8.17
CA PHE A 141 11.67 -8.51 -9.13
C PHE A 141 10.55 -8.71 -10.16
N ARG A 142 9.36 -9.19 -9.71
CA ARG A 142 8.27 -9.63 -10.59
C ARG A 142 6.93 -9.05 -10.20
N VAL A 143 6.01 -9.12 -11.15
CA VAL A 143 4.57 -9.00 -10.93
C VAL A 143 3.91 -10.30 -11.34
N HIS A 144 2.97 -10.79 -10.53
CA HIS A 144 2.17 -11.98 -10.82
C HIS A 144 0.71 -11.57 -11.03
N ARG A 145 0.06 -12.15 -12.04
CA ARG A 145 -1.37 -12.01 -12.32
C ARG A 145 -2.07 -13.34 -12.05
N PHE A 146 -3.12 -13.30 -11.27
CA PHE A 146 -3.97 -14.45 -10.98
C PHE A 146 -5.39 -14.17 -11.44
N SER A 147 -6.15 -15.22 -11.78
CA SER A 147 -7.61 -15.14 -11.86
C SER A 147 -8.24 -15.02 -10.47
N ALA A 148 -9.52 -14.66 -10.43
CA ALA A 148 -10.27 -14.51 -9.17
C ALA A 148 -10.27 -15.77 -8.29
N ASP A 149 -10.16 -16.96 -8.88
CA ASP A 149 -10.07 -18.24 -8.16
C ASP A 149 -8.65 -18.58 -7.66
N GLY A 150 -7.66 -17.71 -7.92
CA GLY A 150 -6.28 -17.86 -7.48
C GLY A 150 -5.40 -18.68 -8.43
N THR A 151 -5.85 -18.98 -9.64
CA THR A 151 -5.01 -19.63 -10.65
C THR A 151 -4.00 -18.62 -11.20
N LEU A 152 -2.70 -18.95 -11.16
CA LEU A 152 -1.65 -18.11 -11.76
C LEU A 152 -1.84 -18.08 -13.28
N LEU A 153 -2.08 -16.88 -13.82
CA LEU A 153 -2.26 -16.65 -15.26
C LEU A 153 -0.95 -16.24 -15.93
N GLN A 154 -0.17 -15.39 -15.25
CA GLN A 154 1.04 -14.82 -15.83
C GLN A 154 2.00 -14.30 -14.76
N SER A 155 3.29 -14.26 -15.10
CA SER A 155 4.34 -13.56 -14.34
C SER A 155 5.24 -12.82 -15.31
N TRP A 156 5.54 -11.54 -15.00
CA TRP A 156 6.48 -10.75 -15.78
C TRP A 156 7.44 -9.97 -14.90
N GLY A 157 8.49 -9.46 -15.50
CA GLY A 157 9.57 -8.75 -14.82
C GLY A 157 10.79 -9.62 -14.57
N GLU A 158 11.90 -8.96 -14.40
CA GLU A 158 13.21 -9.49 -14.03
C GLU A 158 14.05 -8.38 -13.41
N GLU A 159 15.15 -8.70 -12.78
CA GLU A 159 16.06 -7.69 -12.22
C GLU A 159 16.66 -6.80 -13.32
N GLY A 160 16.62 -5.48 -13.11
CA GLY A 160 17.24 -4.52 -14.02
C GLY A 160 16.64 -3.12 -13.98
N THR A 161 17.02 -2.31 -14.97
CA THR A 161 16.64 -0.88 -15.06
C THR A 161 15.91 -0.54 -16.38
N GLY A 162 15.80 -1.49 -17.30
CA GLY A 162 15.09 -1.31 -18.57
C GLY A 162 13.57 -1.37 -18.45
N PRO A 163 12.83 -1.13 -19.54
CA PRO A 163 11.39 -1.35 -19.58
C PRO A 163 11.00 -2.78 -19.20
N GLY A 164 10.05 -2.93 -18.29
CA GLY A 164 9.61 -4.23 -17.77
C GLY A 164 10.60 -4.92 -16.83
N GLN A 165 11.77 -4.34 -16.56
CA GLN A 165 12.70 -4.79 -15.53
C GLN A 165 12.49 -4.00 -14.24
N PHE A 166 12.81 -4.58 -13.09
CA PHE A 166 12.61 -3.98 -11.78
C PHE A 166 13.86 -4.11 -10.90
N ALA A 167 14.04 -3.14 -10.01
CA ALA A 167 15.00 -3.27 -8.91
C ALA A 167 14.31 -3.53 -7.57
N LEU A 168 13.08 -3.04 -7.39
CA LEU A 168 12.20 -3.37 -6.26
C LEU A 168 10.75 -2.98 -6.63
N PRO A 169 9.97 -3.86 -7.29
CA PRO A 169 8.54 -3.62 -7.46
C PRO A 169 7.86 -3.63 -6.09
N HIS A 170 7.18 -2.52 -5.75
CA HIS A 170 6.68 -2.29 -4.40
C HIS A 170 5.17 -2.07 -4.39
N GLY A 171 4.66 -0.85 -4.44
CA GLY A 171 3.23 -0.60 -4.57
C GLY A 171 2.69 -0.95 -5.96
N ILE A 172 1.47 -1.43 -6.03
CA ILE A 172 0.78 -1.78 -7.29
C ILE A 172 -0.69 -1.37 -7.22
N ARG A 173 -1.21 -0.79 -8.29
CA ARG A 173 -2.65 -0.45 -8.44
C ARG A 173 -3.09 -0.66 -9.88
N VAL A 174 -4.41 -0.76 -10.04
CA VAL A 174 -5.06 -0.73 -11.36
C VAL A 174 -5.83 0.58 -11.45
N ASP A 175 -5.64 1.34 -12.52
CA ASP A 175 -6.30 2.61 -12.73
C ASP A 175 -7.64 2.47 -13.48
N SER A 176 -8.39 3.56 -13.59
CA SER A 176 -9.68 3.61 -14.28
C SER A 176 -9.60 3.28 -15.78
N ARG A 177 -8.40 3.36 -16.37
CA ARG A 177 -8.13 3.01 -17.77
C ARG A 177 -7.78 1.52 -17.94
N GLY A 178 -7.78 0.74 -16.85
CA GLY A 178 -7.42 -0.68 -16.84
C GLY A 178 -5.92 -0.94 -16.94
N ARG A 179 -5.08 0.06 -16.66
CA ARG A 179 -3.63 -0.09 -16.65
C ARG A 179 -3.12 -0.51 -15.28
N VAL A 180 -2.10 -1.35 -15.27
CA VAL A 180 -1.41 -1.78 -14.05
C VAL A 180 -0.23 -0.85 -13.79
N LEU A 181 -0.30 -0.12 -12.69
CA LEU A 181 0.72 0.83 -12.24
C LEU A 181 1.59 0.16 -11.19
N VAL A 182 2.89 0.05 -11.42
CA VAL A 182 3.85 -0.64 -10.53
C VAL A 182 4.95 0.32 -10.12
N LEU A 183 5.05 0.57 -8.82
CA LEU A 183 6.15 1.37 -8.28
C LEU A 183 7.44 0.55 -8.26
N ASP A 184 8.44 0.98 -8.98
CA ASP A 184 9.79 0.41 -8.99
C ASP A 184 10.68 1.28 -8.10
N ARG A 185 10.55 1.04 -6.79
CA ARG A 185 11.06 1.88 -5.71
C ARG A 185 12.53 2.24 -5.84
N THR A 186 13.38 1.23 -6.04
CA THR A 186 14.83 1.44 -6.10
C THR A 186 15.25 2.12 -7.39
N ASN A 187 14.56 1.88 -8.49
CA ASN A 187 14.77 2.60 -9.76
C ASN A 187 14.11 3.99 -9.78
N ARG A 188 13.41 4.39 -8.71
CA ARG A 188 12.80 5.72 -8.54
C ARG A 188 11.84 6.09 -9.66
N ARG A 189 11.01 5.13 -10.07
CA ARG A 189 10.02 5.27 -11.14
C ARG A 189 8.74 4.51 -10.84
N MET A 190 7.69 4.79 -11.59
CA MET A 190 6.51 3.96 -11.71
C MET A 190 6.42 3.47 -13.15
N GLN A 191 6.33 2.17 -13.37
CA GLN A 191 6.10 1.60 -14.69
C GLN A 191 4.62 1.32 -14.90
N ILE A 192 4.16 1.47 -16.13
CA ILE A 192 2.78 1.33 -16.56
C ILE A 192 2.71 0.15 -17.53
N PHE A 193 1.78 -0.75 -17.27
CA PHE A 193 1.52 -1.94 -18.09
C PHE A 193 0.05 -1.99 -18.49
N ASP A 194 -0.26 -2.70 -19.57
CA ASP A 194 -1.63 -3.16 -19.81
C ASP A 194 -1.99 -4.33 -18.87
N ALA A 195 -3.24 -4.79 -18.95
CA ALA A 195 -3.72 -5.91 -18.12
C ALA A 195 -2.96 -7.21 -18.36
N GLU A 196 -2.35 -7.37 -19.52
CA GLU A 196 -1.53 -8.51 -19.93
C GLU A 196 -0.05 -8.36 -19.59
N GLY A 197 0.35 -7.30 -18.87
CA GLY A 197 1.73 -7.08 -18.45
C GLY A 197 2.65 -6.53 -19.55
N THR A 198 2.09 -6.02 -20.65
CA THR A 198 2.89 -5.37 -21.71
C THR A 198 3.22 -3.94 -21.26
N TYR A 199 4.49 -3.58 -21.28
CA TYR A 199 4.96 -2.24 -20.93
C TYR A 199 4.37 -1.16 -21.86
N GLN A 200 3.82 -0.10 -21.23
CA GLN A 200 3.18 1.03 -21.91
C GLN A 200 3.93 2.35 -21.71
N GLY A 201 4.74 2.46 -20.66
CA GLY A 201 5.45 3.69 -20.33
C GLY A 201 5.87 3.75 -18.86
N GLU A 202 6.43 4.88 -18.48
CA GLU A 202 6.84 5.10 -17.08
C GLU A 202 6.75 6.58 -16.69
N TRP A 203 6.63 6.82 -15.36
CA TRP A 203 6.91 8.12 -14.76
C TRP A 203 8.22 8.01 -13.99
N SER A 204 9.14 8.91 -14.28
CA SER A 204 10.47 8.96 -13.66
C SER A 204 10.60 10.09 -12.64
N ASP A 205 11.78 10.23 -12.04
CA ASP A 205 12.12 11.27 -11.07
C ASP A 205 11.29 11.24 -9.77
N LEU A 206 10.77 10.05 -9.42
CA LEU A 206 10.15 9.79 -8.12
C LEU A 206 11.24 9.57 -7.06
N ASP A 207 10.92 9.82 -5.80
CA ASP A 207 11.90 9.76 -4.73
C ASP A 207 11.67 8.59 -3.77
N GLY A 208 11.94 7.38 -4.25
CA GLY A 208 11.70 6.14 -3.53
C GLY A 208 10.21 5.89 -3.28
N PRO A 209 9.40 5.75 -4.35
CA PRO A 209 7.97 5.57 -4.24
C PRO A 209 7.64 4.24 -3.56
N ASN A 210 6.85 4.28 -2.49
CA ASN A 210 6.50 3.11 -1.68
C ASN A 210 5.09 2.61 -1.97
N ASP A 211 4.11 3.47 -1.90
CA ASP A 211 2.70 3.14 -2.13
C ASP A 211 2.00 4.24 -2.92
N LEU A 212 0.87 3.89 -3.52
CA LEU A 212 0.00 4.84 -4.20
C LEU A 212 -1.47 4.52 -3.92
N TYR A 213 -2.30 5.55 -3.96
CA TYR A 213 -3.76 5.47 -3.94
C TYR A 213 -4.30 6.27 -5.11
N ILE A 214 -5.36 5.78 -5.74
CA ILE A 214 -6.04 6.49 -6.85
C ILE A 214 -7.44 6.83 -6.37
N ASP A 215 -7.80 8.11 -6.33
CA ASP A 215 -9.13 8.54 -5.93
C ASP A 215 -10.15 8.46 -7.08
N GLY A 216 -11.41 8.74 -6.76
CA GLY A 216 -12.51 8.69 -7.74
C GLY A 216 -12.42 9.73 -8.87
N ASP A 217 -11.57 10.73 -8.73
CA ASP A 217 -11.29 11.77 -9.74
C ASP A 217 -10.02 11.47 -10.54
N ASP A 218 -9.46 10.24 -10.42
CA ASP A 218 -8.22 9.80 -11.07
C ASP A 218 -6.96 10.55 -10.61
N ASN A 219 -6.96 11.11 -9.40
CA ASN A 219 -5.74 11.64 -8.80
C ASN A 219 -4.94 10.52 -8.13
N VAL A 220 -3.65 10.46 -8.43
CA VAL A 220 -2.71 9.46 -7.92
C VAL A 220 -1.91 10.06 -6.77
N TYR A 221 -2.27 9.70 -5.54
CA TYR A 221 -1.52 10.05 -4.34
C TYR A 221 -0.39 9.06 -4.17
N MET A 222 0.81 9.52 -3.88
CA MET A 222 2.00 8.69 -3.78
C MET A 222 2.78 8.98 -2.51
N ALA A 223 3.06 7.92 -1.74
CA ALA A 223 3.99 7.97 -0.63
C ALA A 223 5.42 7.85 -1.16
N GLU A 224 6.23 8.88 -0.99
CA GLU A 224 7.63 8.88 -1.40
C GLU A 224 8.55 8.86 -0.17
N GLY A 225 9.51 7.94 -0.15
CA GLY A 225 10.34 7.62 1.00
C GLY A 225 11.26 8.75 1.50
N ARG A 226 11.33 9.89 0.79
CA ARG A 226 12.04 11.08 1.23
C ARG A 226 11.09 12.13 1.79
N TYR A 227 10.29 11.72 2.77
CA TYR A 227 9.50 12.61 3.63
C TYR A 227 8.45 13.43 2.90
N ARG A 228 7.82 12.89 1.83
CA ARG A 228 6.84 13.64 1.08
C ARG A 228 5.69 12.80 0.52
N ILE A 229 4.58 13.47 0.30
CA ILE A 229 3.44 13.00 -0.48
C ILE A 229 3.39 13.81 -1.76
N SER A 230 3.14 13.13 -2.89
CA SER A 230 2.95 13.77 -4.18
C SER A 230 1.61 13.33 -4.76
N VAL A 231 0.93 14.24 -5.45
CA VAL A 231 -0.31 13.95 -6.18
C VAL A 231 -0.08 14.24 -7.65
N PHE A 232 -0.46 13.29 -8.49
CA PHE A 232 -0.35 13.37 -9.94
C PHE A 232 -1.71 13.11 -10.59
N ASP A 233 -1.90 13.59 -11.82
CA ASP A 233 -2.96 13.06 -12.68
C ASP A 233 -2.55 11.72 -13.33
N LEU A 234 -3.49 11.04 -14.00
CA LEU A 234 -3.20 9.77 -14.69
C LEU A 234 -2.27 9.91 -15.93
N ASN A 235 -1.82 11.10 -16.27
CA ASN A 235 -0.84 11.34 -17.32
C ASN A 235 0.56 11.61 -16.75
N GLY A 236 0.70 11.63 -15.40
CA GLY A 236 1.94 11.87 -14.70
C GLY A 236 2.28 13.36 -14.50
N ASN A 237 1.32 14.25 -14.70
CA ASN A 237 1.51 15.65 -14.36
C ASN A 237 1.40 15.83 -12.85
N LEU A 238 2.40 16.45 -12.22
CA LEU A 238 2.39 16.78 -10.80
C LEU A 238 1.34 17.86 -10.53
N LEU A 239 0.39 17.56 -9.63
CA LEU A 239 -0.68 18.46 -9.22
C LEU A 239 -0.34 19.13 -7.88
N ALA A 240 0.20 18.36 -6.92
CA ALA A 240 0.57 18.84 -5.61
C ALA A 240 1.73 18.03 -5.02
N ARG A 241 2.50 18.67 -4.12
CA ARG A 241 3.56 17.98 -3.38
C ARG A 241 3.83 18.68 -2.06
N TRP A 242 3.86 17.91 -0.98
CA TRP A 242 4.17 18.43 0.35
C TRP A 242 4.88 17.40 1.22
N GLY A 243 5.33 17.84 2.38
CA GLY A 243 6.02 17.07 3.40
C GLY A 243 7.44 17.54 3.61
N GLU A 244 7.91 17.34 4.81
CA GLU A 244 9.27 17.64 5.24
C GLU A 244 9.70 16.68 6.35
N GLN A 245 11.00 16.49 6.50
CA GLN A 245 11.55 15.67 7.58
C GLN A 245 11.38 16.35 8.94
N GLY A 246 10.90 15.58 9.93
CA GLY A 246 10.80 16.03 11.32
C GLY A 246 9.82 15.21 12.14
N ASP A 247 9.80 15.47 13.45
CA ASP A 247 9.00 14.71 14.43
C ASP A 247 7.70 15.45 14.81
N ALA A 248 7.51 16.70 14.38
CA ALA A 248 6.31 17.47 14.69
C ALA A 248 5.09 16.90 13.93
N PRO A 249 3.86 17.11 14.43
CA PRO A 249 2.64 16.78 13.69
C PRO A 249 2.65 17.39 12.28
N GLY A 250 2.36 16.56 11.26
CA GLY A 250 2.40 16.96 9.85
C GLY A 250 3.77 16.88 9.19
N GLN A 251 4.85 16.64 9.94
CA GLN A 251 6.16 16.28 9.41
C GLN A 251 6.32 14.75 9.38
N PHE A 252 7.24 14.23 8.60
CA PHE A 252 7.55 12.81 8.51
C PHE A 252 8.88 12.51 9.20
N ALA A 253 8.84 11.75 10.30
CA ALA A 253 10.03 11.32 11.03
C ALA A 253 10.83 10.29 10.22
N ASN A 254 10.10 9.47 9.49
CA ASN A 254 10.59 8.44 8.59
C ASN A 254 9.92 8.61 7.24
N GLY A 255 10.33 7.84 6.26
CA GLY A 255 9.68 7.95 4.95
C GLY A 255 8.22 7.47 4.97
N PRO A 256 7.26 8.23 4.41
CA PRO A 256 5.94 7.71 4.09
C PRO A 256 6.04 6.37 3.36
N HIS A 257 5.30 5.36 3.83
CA HIS A 257 5.39 4.01 3.28
C HIS A 257 4.05 3.51 2.75
N GLY A 258 3.01 3.46 3.56
CA GLY A 258 1.64 3.16 3.14
C GLY A 258 0.78 4.41 3.21
N LEU A 259 -0.16 4.55 2.30
CA LEU A 259 -1.14 5.64 2.33
C LEU A 259 -2.52 5.20 1.86
N TRP A 260 -3.55 5.88 2.38
CA TRP A 260 -4.94 5.62 2.00
C TRP A 260 -5.80 6.87 2.19
N LEU A 261 -6.83 7.05 1.35
CA LEU A 261 -7.89 8.03 1.56
C LEU A 261 -9.17 7.32 1.97
N ASP A 262 -9.85 7.87 3.00
CA ASP A 262 -11.20 7.43 3.35
C ASP A 262 -12.28 8.04 2.43
N SER A 263 -13.55 7.66 2.62
CA SER A 263 -14.66 8.14 1.78
C SER A 263 -14.91 9.66 1.87
N HIS A 264 -14.37 10.31 2.89
CA HIS A 264 -14.43 11.77 3.09
C HIS A 264 -13.24 12.51 2.48
N GLY A 265 -12.26 11.75 1.96
CA GLY A 265 -11.01 12.28 1.39
C GLY A 265 -9.96 12.61 2.43
N ASP A 266 -10.10 12.17 3.69
CA ASP A 266 -9.05 12.27 4.68
C ASP A 266 -7.93 11.27 4.37
N LEU A 267 -6.69 11.73 4.47
CA LEU A 267 -5.51 10.94 4.12
C LEU A 267 -4.88 10.34 5.38
N TYR A 268 -4.64 9.05 5.35
CA TYR A 268 -3.85 8.31 6.34
C TYR A 268 -2.49 7.99 5.76
N VAL A 269 -1.43 8.22 6.53
CA VAL A 269 -0.05 7.95 6.11
C VAL A 269 0.66 7.15 7.19
N ALA A 270 1.06 5.93 6.84
CA ALA A 270 1.90 5.08 7.66
C ALA A 270 3.38 5.32 7.32
N GLU A 271 4.20 5.44 8.34
CA GLU A 271 5.64 5.62 8.22
C GLU A 271 6.35 4.33 8.68
N VAL A 272 7.29 3.82 7.88
CA VAL A 272 8.11 2.69 8.29
C VAL A 272 9.45 3.20 8.80
N PRO A 273 9.65 3.19 10.11
CA PRO A 273 10.92 3.47 10.70
C PRO A 273 11.64 2.22 11.19
N PHE A 274 12.87 2.44 11.52
CA PHE A 274 13.63 1.50 12.32
C PHE A 274 13.46 1.73 13.84
N LEU A 275 12.75 2.76 14.28
CA LEU A 275 12.74 3.15 15.70
C LEU A 275 11.37 3.46 16.33
N ASP A 276 10.44 4.16 15.73
CA ASP A 276 9.14 4.43 16.34
C ASP A 276 8.04 4.53 15.27
N ASN A 277 6.95 3.80 15.49
CA ASN A 277 5.90 3.61 14.52
C ASN A 277 4.96 4.79 14.51
N ARG A 278 4.77 5.35 13.33
CA ARG A 278 3.95 6.50 13.17
C ARG A 278 2.93 6.28 12.06
N LEU A 279 1.68 6.57 12.42
CA LEU A 279 0.61 6.78 11.47
C LEU A 279 0.03 8.16 11.76
N GLN A 280 -0.19 8.93 10.73
CA GLN A 280 -0.84 10.23 10.83
C GLN A 280 -2.10 10.26 9.97
N LYS A 281 -3.16 10.87 10.52
CA LYS A 281 -4.35 11.26 9.77
C LYS A 281 -4.27 12.74 9.40
N PHE A 282 -4.63 13.06 8.17
CA PHE A 282 -4.71 14.39 7.63
C PHE A 282 -6.13 14.62 7.13
N ALA A 283 -6.87 15.51 7.78
CA ALA A 283 -8.21 15.89 7.35
C ALA A 283 -8.14 16.79 6.11
N ARG A 284 -8.97 16.51 5.11
CA ARG A 284 -9.11 17.36 3.92
C ARG A 284 -9.81 18.68 4.30
N VAL A 285 -9.31 19.83 3.81
CA VAL A 285 -9.83 21.18 4.12
C VAL A 285 -10.08 22.01 2.86
#